data_eb70e073a9ee24e91b420d554ee4099d
#
_entry.id   eb70e073a9ee24e91b420d554ee4099d
#
_cell.length_a   1.000
_cell.length_b   1.000
_cell.length_c   1.000
_cell.angle_alpha   90.00
_cell.angle_beta   90.00
_cell.angle_gamma   90.00
#
_symmetry.space_group_name_H-M   'P 1'
#
loop_
_entity.id
_entity.type
_entity.pdbx_description
1 polymer ?
#
loop_
_entity_poly.entity_id
_entity_poly.type
_entity_poly.pdbx_seq_one_letter_code
_entity_poly.pdbx_strand_id
1 'polypeptide(L)'
;MKLKDLLLKHPRVSLAKEEDNDEILSFFSTLPMEGTKTAISYDRKPDFFKFLSFCGPLSYVFIVRAKKEEEICGVGTLVLRPGFIMGEQKWVGYLGDLRIKPGPRASVIWRKFYGDLMSHAQSIEEFGGCEFFYTSILEENRKALNALVYNKKNPFQYFPLARYKMVNILLRYPGNGLRNRFKKNLKTIKFSRGSLEDKAEITKFLKGQNKDKAFGFCFEEKFDEINFRLEKWNNSLLENFIVA
;
A
#
# COMPACT_ATOMS: atom_id res chain seq x y z
N MET A 1 18.38 -15.59 4.63
CA MET A 1 18.01 -16.18 3.31
C MET A 1 17.80 -15.05 2.34
N LYS A 2 18.26 -15.17 1.10
CA LYS A 2 17.96 -14.15 0.07
C LYS A 2 16.62 -14.40 -0.60
N LEU A 3 15.95 -13.34 -1.01
CA LEU A 3 14.65 -13.44 -1.71
C LEU A 3 14.76 -14.29 -2.99
N LYS A 4 15.88 -14.18 -3.70
CA LYS A 4 16.14 -15.01 -4.89
C LYS A 4 16.12 -16.51 -4.59
N ASP A 5 16.59 -16.93 -3.41
CA ASP A 5 16.65 -18.34 -3.04
C ASP A 5 15.24 -18.90 -2.79
N LEU A 6 14.32 -18.04 -2.27
CA LEU A 6 12.91 -18.36 -2.17
C LEU A 6 12.26 -18.50 -3.55
N LEU A 7 12.54 -17.55 -4.47
CA LEU A 7 11.97 -17.56 -5.81
C LEU A 7 12.44 -18.78 -6.62
N LEU A 8 13.67 -19.26 -6.43
CA LEU A 8 14.15 -20.50 -7.06
C LEU A 8 13.32 -21.73 -6.70
N LYS A 9 12.72 -21.78 -5.50
CA LYS A 9 11.79 -22.84 -5.08
C LYS A 9 10.42 -22.71 -5.76
N HIS A 10 10.11 -21.54 -6.31
CA HIS A 10 8.85 -21.21 -6.95
C HIS A 10 9.04 -20.76 -8.40
N PRO A 11 9.44 -21.64 -9.33
CA PRO A 11 9.90 -21.26 -10.68
C PRO A 11 8.82 -20.61 -11.55
N ARG A 12 7.59 -20.51 -11.07
CA ARG A 12 6.46 -19.83 -11.74
C ARG A 12 6.15 -18.46 -11.15
N VAL A 13 6.92 -18.05 -10.16
CA VAL A 13 6.83 -16.73 -9.53
C VAL A 13 8.14 -16.01 -9.76
N SER A 14 8.08 -14.79 -10.21
CA SER A 14 9.25 -13.92 -10.39
C SER A 14 8.97 -12.52 -9.88
N LEU A 15 10.02 -11.76 -9.67
CA LEU A 15 9.89 -10.32 -9.53
C LEU A 15 9.65 -9.71 -10.90
N ALA A 16 8.68 -8.81 -10.96
CA ALA A 16 8.43 -8.02 -12.15
C ALA A 16 9.57 -7.02 -12.38
N LYS A 17 9.83 -6.73 -13.64
CA LYS A 17 10.75 -5.70 -14.12
C LYS A 17 9.97 -4.60 -14.81
N GLU A 18 10.65 -3.50 -15.14
CA GLU A 18 10.05 -2.40 -15.92
C GLU A 18 9.46 -2.88 -17.26
N GLU A 19 10.09 -3.88 -17.88
CA GLU A 19 9.63 -4.51 -19.11
C GLU A 19 8.26 -5.19 -18.99
N ASP A 20 7.87 -5.62 -17.79
CA ASP A 20 6.57 -6.24 -17.50
C ASP A 20 5.44 -5.21 -17.32
N ASN A 21 5.75 -3.89 -17.33
CA ASN A 21 4.81 -2.82 -17.02
C ASN A 21 3.50 -2.92 -17.78
N ASP A 22 3.58 -2.98 -19.12
CA ASP A 22 2.39 -2.95 -19.97
C ASP A 22 1.53 -4.20 -19.82
N GLU A 23 2.19 -5.36 -19.62
CA GLU A 23 1.48 -6.62 -19.34
C GLU A 23 0.76 -6.55 -17.99
N ILE A 24 1.39 -5.98 -16.95
CA ILE A 24 0.78 -5.79 -15.64
C ILE A 24 -0.40 -4.83 -15.72
N LEU A 25 -0.25 -3.68 -16.39
CA LEU A 25 -1.34 -2.71 -16.57
C LEU A 25 -2.52 -3.33 -17.31
N SER A 26 -2.24 -4.10 -18.38
CA SER A 26 -3.26 -4.86 -19.11
C SER A 26 -3.95 -5.89 -18.21
N PHE A 27 -3.18 -6.66 -17.45
CA PHE A 27 -3.71 -7.65 -16.50
C PHE A 27 -4.65 -7.01 -15.46
N PHE A 28 -4.27 -5.86 -14.90
CA PHE A 28 -5.10 -5.15 -13.92
C PHE A 28 -6.41 -4.61 -14.53
N SER A 29 -6.38 -4.16 -15.77
CA SER A 29 -7.57 -3.66 -16.46
C SER A 29 -8.65 -4.73 -16.64
N THR A 30 -8.24 -6.00 -16.74
CA THR A 30 -9.16 -7.14 -16.93
C THR A 30 -9.74 -7.71 -15.64
N LEU A 31 -9.17 -7.34 -14.46
CA LEU A 31 -9.54 -7.89 -13.18
C LEU A 31 -9.82 -6.79 -12.14
N PRO A 32 -10.93 -6.06 -12.25
CA PRO A 32 -11.32 -5.08 -11.23
C PRO A 32 -11.52 -5.77 -9.87
N MET A 33 -11.41 -4.98 -8.80
CA MET A 33 -11.75 -5.43 -7.47
C MET A 33 -13.27 -5.49 -7.31
N GLU A 34 -13.83 -6.67 -7.40
CA GLU A 34 -15.27 -6.85 -7.26
C GLU A 34 -15.67 -6.87 -5.78
N GLY A 35 -16.52 -5.94 -5.39
CA GLY A 35 -17.38 -6.05 -4.23
C GLY A 35 -18.80 -6.42 -4.65
N THR A 36 -19.68 -6.73 -3.72
CA THR A 36 -21.09 -7.06 -4.02
C THR A 36 -21.88 -5.88 -4.54
N LYS A 37 -21.50 -4.65 -4.19
CA LYS A 37 -22.19 -3.40 -4.56
C LYS A 37 -21.35 -2.43 -5.38
N THR A 38 -20.02 -2.55 -5.31
CA THR A 38 -19.09 -1.64 -5.97
C THR A 38 -17.91 -2.38 -6.55
N ALA A 39 -17.55 -2.06 -7.77
CA ALA A 39 -16.26 -2.44 -8.36
C ALA A 39 -15.28 -1.28 -8.21
N ILE A 40 -14.10 -1.56 -7.68
CA ILE A 40 -13.02 -0.57 -7.59
C ILE A 40 -11.97 -0.93 -8.65
N SER A 41 -11.73 0.01 -9.55
CA SER A 41 -10.63 -0.06 -10.50
C SER A 41 -9.57 0.97 -10.13
N TYR A 42 -8.32 0.57 -10.17
CA TYR A 42 -7.18 1.46 -10.04
C TYR A 42 -6.54 1.66 -11.41
N ASP A 43 -6.57 2.88 -11.90
CA ASP A 43 -5.79 3.25 -13.07
C ASP A 43 -4.40 3.71 -12.62
N ARG A 44 -3.38 2.95 -12.99
CA ARG A 44 -1.98 3.26 -12.69
C ARG A 44 -1.16 3.60 -13.93
N LYS A 45 -1.83 3.84 -15.05
CA LYS A 45 -1.15 4.26 -16.29
C LYS A 45 -0.41 5.59 -16.09
N PRO A 46 0.69 5.79 -16.78
CA PRO A 46 1.35 4.84 -17.69
C PRO A 46 2.31 3.86 -16.99
N ASP A 47 2.54 4.00 -15.69
CA ASP A 47 3.59 3.29 -14.96
C ASP A 47 3.05 2.68 -13.66
N PHE A 48 2.99 1.36 -13.63
CA PHE A 48 2.53 0.60 -12.47
C PHE A 48 3.46 0.75 -11.25
N PHE A 49 4.75 0.84 -11.48
CA PHE A 49 5.76 0.87 -10.42
C PHE A 49 5.87 2.24 -9.75
N LYS A 50 5.59 3.31 -10.50
CA LYS A 50 5.71 4.69 -10.00
C LYS A 50 4.92 4.92 -8.72
N PHE A 51 3.69 4.44 -8.65
CA PHE A 51 2.87 4.57 -7.44
C PHE A 51 3.50 3.84 -6.24
N LEU A 52 4.05 2.65 -6.46
CA LEU A 52 4.68 1.87 -5.39
C LEU A 52 5.92 2.56 -4.85
N SER A 53 6.70 3.21 -5.73
CA SER A 53 7.88 3.99 -5.33
C SER A 53 7.55 5.18 -4.42
N PHE A 54 6.30 5.67 -4.42
CA PHE A 54 5.83 6.70 -3.50
C PHE A 54 5.32 6.14 -2.16
N CYS A 55 4.96 4.86 -2.14
CA CYS A 55 4.42 4.23 -0.93
C CYS A 55 5.50 3.79 0.06
N GLY A 56 6.73 3.59 -0.41
CA GLY A 56 7.86 3.22 0.44
C GLY A 56 9.17 3.08 -0.33
N PRO A 57 10.31 3.09 0.37
CA PRO A 57 11.63 3.02 -0.25
C PRO A 57 11.94 1.68 -0.91
N LEU A 58 11.31 0.60 -0.48
CA LEU A 58 11.48 -0.72 -1.07
C LEU A 58 10.13 -1.27 -1.52
N SER A 59 10.02 -1.67 -2.77
CA SER A 59 8.82 -2.28 -3.31
C SER A 59 9.15 -3.51 -4.16
N TYR A 60 8.34 -4.53 -4.00
CA TYR A 60 8.45 -5.78 -4.72
C TYR A 60 7.13 -6.08 -5.41
N VAL A 61 7.17 -6.34 -6.70
CA VAL A 61 6.03 -6.77 -7.49
C VAL A 61 6.26 -8.21 -7.89
N PHE A 62 5.46 -9.11 -7.36
CA PHE A 62 5.51 -10.53 -7.69
C PHE A 62 4.52 -10.82 -8.80
N ILE A 63 4.99 -11.48 -9.86
CA ILE A 63 4.15 -11.95 -10.96
C ILE A 63 4.13 -13.48 -10.98
N VAL A 64 2.98 -14.03 -11.28
CA VAL A 64 2.75 -15.48 -11.41
C VAL A 64 2.40 -15.78 -12.85
N ARG A 65 3.11 -16.75 -13.44
CA ARG A 65 2.80 -17.30 -14.76
C ARG A 65 2.43 -18.79 -14.65
N ALA A 66 1.41 -19.22 -15.35
CA ALA A 66 0.96 -20.61 -15.28
C ALA A 66 2.00 -21.57 -15.88
N LYS A 67 2.67 -21.15 -16.97
CA LYS A 67 3.89 -21.73 -17.52
C LYS A 67 4.92 -20.60 -17.70
N LYS A 68 6.19 -20.97 -17.96
CA LYS A 68 7.30 -20.01 -17.97
C LYS A 68 7.15 -18.88 -18.98
N GLU A 69 6.49 -19.12 -20.10
CA GLU A 69 6.32 -18.18 -21.22
C GLU A 69 4.85 -17.76 -21.43
N GLU A 70 3.96 -18.13 -20.51
CA GLU A 70 2.56 -17.74 -20.59
C GLU A 70 2.34 -16.34 -19.98
N GLU A 71 1.21 -15.76 -20.34
CA GLU A 71 0.72 -14.50 -19.77
C GLU A 71 0.66 -14.53 -18.24
N ILE A 72 0.76 -13.35 -17.65
CA ILE A 72 0.55 -13.16 -16.21
C ILE A 72 -0.83 -13.68 -15.81
N CYS A 73 -0.85 -14.53 -14.80
CA CYS A 73 -2.07 -15.05 -14.19
C CYS A 73 -2.24 -14.65 -12.72
N GLY A 74 -1.28 -13.97 -12.13
CA GLY A 74 -1.36 -13.41 -10.79
C GLY A 74 -0.34 -12.31 -10.58
N VAL A 75 -0.73 -11.30 -9.80
CA VAL A 75 0.14 -10.21 -9.34
C VAL A 75 -0.13 -9.96 -7.87
N GLY A 76 0.91 -9.64 -7.10
CA GLY A 76 0.82 -9.16 -5.73
C GLY A 76 1.99 -8.26 -5.43
N THR A 77 1.79 -7.28 -4.55
CA THR A 77 2.83 -6.31 -4.21
C THR A 77 3.17 -6.35 -2.72
N LEU A 78 4.41 -6.07 -2.39
CA LEU A 78 4.91 -5.81 -1.06
C LEU A 78 5.67 -4.49 -1.08
N VAL A 79 5.26 -3.55 -0.25
CA VAL A 79 5.97 -2.30 -0.02
C VAL A 79 6.48 -2.28 1.39
N LEU A 80 7.78 -2.07 1.56
CA LEU A 80 8.43 -1.94 2.86
C LEU A 80 8.79 -0.48 3.11
N ARG A 81 8.48 -0.01 4.29
CA ARG A 81 8.83 1.34 4.75
C ARG A 81 9.07 1.38 6.25
N PRO A 82 9.80 2.36 6.75
CA PRO A 82 9.78 2.66 8.18
C PRO A 82 8.38 3.10 8.64
N GLY A 83 8.01 2.69 9.83
CA GLY A 83 6.75 3.06 10.46
C GLY A 83 6.83 2.93 11.97
N PHE A 84 5.79 3.36 12.68
CA PHE A 84 5.72 3.23 14.12
C PHE A 84 4.93 1.99 14.54
N ILE A 85 5.50 1.22 15.46
CA ILE A 85 4.84 0.13 16.17
C ILE A 85 5.08 0.35 17.67
N MET A 86 4.03 0.58 18.44
CA MET A 86 4.10 0.85 19.89
C MET A 86 5.07 2.00 20.23
N GLY A 87 5.11 3.05 19.41
CA GLY A 87 5.99 4.20 19.60
C GLY A 87 7.43 4.01 19.10
N GLU A 88 7.81 2.81 18.68
CA GLU A 88 9.14 2.51 18.14
C GLU A 88 9.14 2.50 16.61
N GLN A 89 10.22 3.02 16.04
CA GLN A 89 10.43 2.94 14.59
C GLN A 89 10.87 1.52 14.20
N LYS A 90 10.09 0.90 13.31
CA LYS A 90 10.35 -0.44 12.76
C LYS A 90 10.08 -0.49 11.27
N TRP A 91 10.65 -1.46 10.58
CA TRP A 91 10.22 -1.77 9.23
C TRP A 91 8.83 -2.39 9.24
N VAL A 92 7.95 -1.87 8.39
CA VAL A 92 6.58 -2.37 8.22
C VAL A 92 6.33 -2.67 6.74
N GLY A 93 5.63 -3.77 6.48
CA GLY A 93 5.33 -4.24 5.14
C GLY A 93 3.84 -4.11 4.80
N TYR A 94 3.52 -3.42 3.72
CA TYR A 94 2.16 -3.39 3.15
C TYR A 94 2.04 -4.40 2.02
N LEU A 95 1.13 -5.35 2.20
CA LEU A 95 0.78 -6.35 1.19
C LEU A 95 -0.43 -5.84 0.41
N GLY A 96 -0.25 -5.57 -0.86
CA GLY A 96 -1.26 -4.93 -1.70
C GLY A 96 -1.45 -5.60 -3.06
N ASP A 97 -2.35 -5.03 -3.83
CA ASP A 97 -2.56 -5.28 -5.25
C ASP A 97 -2.75 -6.74 -5.67
N LEU A 98 -3.18 -7.60 -4.74
CA LEU A 98 -3.38 -9.00 -5.06
C LEU A 98 -4.51 -9.17 -6.09
N ARG A 99 -4.14 -9.67 -7.26
CA ARG A 99 -5.04 -10.09 -8.34
C ARG A 99 -4.61 -11.47 -8.84
N ILE A 100 -5.57 -12.35 -9.01
CA ILE A 100 -5.32 -13.72 -9.50
C ILE A 100 -6.42 -14.04 -10.51
N LYS A 101 -6.04 -14.47 -11.73
CA LYS A 101 -7.01 -14.96 -12.72
C LYS A 101 -7.85 -16.10 -12.09
N PRO A 102 -9.16 -16.13 -12.36
CA PRO A 102 -10.00 -17.23 -11.92
C PRO A 102 -9.44 -18.58 -12.41
N GLY A 103 -9.44 -19.56 -11.51
CA GLY A 103 -8.98 -20.92 -11.79
C GLY A 103 -8.09 -21.47 -10.68
N PRO A 104 -8.03 -22.80 -10.56
CA PRO A 104 -7.31 -23.44 -9.44
C PRO A 104 -5.79 -23.31 -9.57
N ARG A 105 -5.26 -23.28 -10.79
CA ARG A 105 -3.81 -23.35 -11.04
C ARG A 105 -3.09 -22.12 -10.50
N ALA A 106 -3.50 -20.92 -10.89
CA ALA A 106 -2.92 -19.67 -10.43
C ALA A 106 -3.04 -19.50 -8.91
N SER A 107 -4.20 -19.83 -8.36
CA SER A 107 -4.48 -19.78 -6.92
C SER A 107 -3.60 -20.74 -6.11
N VAL A 108 -3.33 -21.94 -6.62
CA VAL A 108 -2.45 -22.93 -5.96
C VAL A 108 -1.00 -22.45 -5.96
N ILE A 109 -0.52 -21.94 -7.11
CA ILE A 109 0.85 -21.41 -7.22
C ILE A 109 1.03 -20.25 -6.24
N TRP A 110 0.12 -19.27 -6.27
CA TRP A 110 0.17 -18.13 -5.38
C TRP A 110 0.16 -18.53 -3.90
N ARG A 111 -0.79 -19.41 -3.51
CA ARG A 111 -0.92 -19.83 -2.11
C ARG A 111 0.35 -20.50 -1.57
N LYS A 112 0.99 -21.35 -2.36
CA LYS A 112 2.26 -21.98 -1.96
C LYS A 112 3.36 -20.96 -1.79
N PHE A 113 3.56 -20.11 -2.80
CA PHE A 113 4.56 -19.05 -2.74
C PHE A 113 4.31 -18.10 -1.57
N TYR A 114 3.08 -17.61 -1.43
CA TYR A 114 2.72 -16.66 -0.38
C TYR A 114 2.88 -17.27 1.02
N GLY A 115 2.53 -18.54 1.19
CA GLY A 115 2.77 -19.27 2.43
C GLY A 115 4.24 -19.31 2.80
N ASP A 116 5.10 -19.69 1.86
CA ASP A 116 6.55 -19.74 2.08
C ASP A 116 7.14 -18.34 2.28
N LEU A 117 6.69 -17.34 1.50
CA LEU A 117 7.13 -15.95 1.64
C LEU A 117 6.88 -15.44 3.06
N MET A 118 5.66 -15.61 3.57
CA MET A 118 5.30 -15.12 4.90
C MET A 118 5.94 -15.90 6.03
N SER A 119 6.12 -17.21 5.85
CA SER A 119 6.82 -18.06 6.83
C SER A 119 8.30 -17.70 7.00
N HIS A 120 8.91 -17.13 5.97
CA HIS A 120 10.34 -16.77 5.98
C HIS A 120 10.57 -15.25 5.96
N ALA A 121 9.52 -14.43 5.97
CA ALA A 121 9.63 -12.99 5.75
C ALA A 121 10.65 -12.29 6.65
N GLN A 122 10.70 -12.62 7.94
CA GLN A 122 11.66 -12.05 8.88
C GLN A 122 13.11 -12.43 8.59
N SER A 123 13.35 -13.57 7.95
CA SER A 123 14.68 -14.07 7.63
C SER A 123 15.17 -13.66 6.25
N ILE A 124 14.32 -13.01 5.43
CA ILE A 124 14.71 -12.50 4.12
C ILE A 124 15.53 -11.22 4.31
N GLU A 125 16.79 -11.27 3.86
CA GLU A 125 17.76 -10.19 4.04
C GLU A 125 17.27 -8.87 3.44
N GLU A 126 16.67 -8.94 2.25
CA GLU A 126 16.15 -7.77 1.51
C GLU A 126 14.96 -7.09 2.21
N PHE A 127 14.34 -7.75 3.20
CA PHE A 127 13.22 -7.17 3.96
C PHE A 127 13.66 -6.44 5.22
N GLY A 128 14.99 -6.35 5.45
CA GLY A 128 15.56 -5.54 6.53
C GLY A 128 15.08 -5.91 7.94
N GLY A 129 14.72 -7.19 8.18
CA GLY A 129 14.19 -7.63 9.45
C GLY A 129 12.74 -7.20 9.72
N CYS A 130 11.96 -6.92 8.67
CA CYS A 130 10.55 -6.57 8.80
C CYS A 130 9.76 -7.69 9.49
N GLU A 131 9.18 -7.38 10.63
CA GLU A 131 8.38 -8.32 11.44
C GLU A 131 6.88 -8.10 11.28
N PHE A 132 6.48 -6.89 10.87
CA PHE A 132 5.08 -6.45 10.87
C PHE A 132 4.56 -6.25 9.47
N PHE A 133 3.61 -7.06 9.08
CA PHE A 133 2.94 -6.97 7.78
C PHE A 133 1.47 -6.65 7.98
N TYR A 134 0.93 -5.80 7.10
CA TYR A 134 -0.48 -5.47 7.12
C TYR A 134 -1.04 -5.40 5.69
N THR A 135 -2.35 -5.53 5.58
CA THR A 135 -3.09 -5.42 4.33
C THR A 135 -4.46 -4.81 4.59
N SER A 136 -5.04 -4.25 3.55
CA SER A 136 -6.41 -3.74 3.57
C SER A 136 -7.28 -4.62 2.68
N ILE A 137 -8.35 -5.16 3.23
CA ILE A 137 -9.29 -6.01 2.50
C ILE A 137 -10.67 -5.37 2.58
N LEU A 138 -11.34 -5.23 1.43
CA LEU A 138 -12.74 -4.79 1.40
C LEU A 138 -13.61 -5.80 2.15
N GLU A 139 -14.49 -5.32 3.04
CA GLU A 139 -15.38 -6.18 3.83
C GLU A 139 -16.29 -7.05 2.94
N GLU A 140 -16.61 -6.58 1.75
CA GLU A 140 -17.42 -7.29 0.77
C GLU A 140 -16.62 -8.34 -0.04
N ASN A 141 -15.29 -8.27 -0.02
CA ASN A 141 -14.44 -9.23 -0.75
C ASN A 141 -14.32 -10.56 0.02
N ARG A 142 -15.42 -11.33 0.01
CA ARG A 142 -15.52 -12.61 0.70
C ARG A 142 -14.49 -13.63 0.21
N LYS A 143 -14.11 -13.58 -1.07
CA LYS A 143 -13.07 -14.48 -1.62
C LYS A 143 -11.71 -14.23 -0.94
N ALA A 144 -11.28 -12.97 -0.84
CA ALA A 144 -10.04 -12.62 -0.16
C ALA A 144 -10.09 -12.93 1.34
N LEU A 145 -11.19 -12.58 2.02
CA LEU A 145 -11.38 -12.88 3.44
C LEU A 145 -11.30 -14.38 3.71
N ASN A 146 -11.98 -15.21 2.91
CA ASN A 146 -11.96 -16.66 3.07
C ASN A 146 -10.57 -17.26 2.77
N ALA A 147 -9.86 -16.73 1.76
CA ALA A 147 -8.56 -17.26 1.37
C ALA A 147 -7.45 -16.84 2.35
N LEU A 148 -7.47 -15.63 2.87
CA LEU A 148 -6.40 -15.05 3.67
C LEU A 148 -6.70 -15.11 5.17
N VAL A 149 -7.87 -14.62 5.60
CA VAL A 149 -8.18 -14.42 7.01
C VAL A 149 -8.79 -15.67 7.66
N TYR A 150 -9.77 -16.28 7.00
CA TYR A 150 -10.52 -17.39 7.59
C TYR A 150 -9.93 -18.77 7.27
N ASN A 151 -8.92 -18.84 6.42
CA ASN A 151 -8.29 -20.11 6.04
C ASN A 151 -7.31 -20.59 7.12
N LYS A 152 -7.76 -21.49 7.98
CA LYS A 152 -6.94 -22.09 9.05
C LYS A 152 -5.76 -22.95 8.54
N LYS A 153 -5.70 -23.24 7.24
CA LYS A 153 -4.58 -24.00 6.62
C LYS A 153 -3.41 -23.12 6.22
N ASN A 154 -3.54 -21.78 6.35
CA ASN A 154 -2.42 -20.89 6.13
C ASN A 154 -1.36 -21.08 7.23
N PRO A 155 -0.07 -21.06 6.89
CA PRO A 155 1.02 -21.19 7.87
C PRO A 155 1.20 -19.94 8.75
N PHE A 156 0.42 -18.90 8.53
CA PHE A 156 0.39 -17.64 9.27
C PHE A 156 -1.06 -17.24 9.53
N GLN A 157 -1.26 -16.35 10.48
CA GLN A 157 -2.59 -15.89 10.88
C GLN A 157 -2.71 -14.37 10.70
N TYR A 158 -3.87 -13.93 10.17
CA TYR A 158 -4.25 -12.54 10.14
C TYR A 158 -5.01 -12.14 11.39
N PHE A 159 -4.63 -11.00 11.97
CA PHE A 159 -5.34 -10.38 13.08
C PHE A 159 -6.04 -9.13 12.59
N PRO A 160 -7.36 -9.00 12.76
CA PRO A 160 -8.07 -7.77 12.47
C PRO A 160 -7.55 -6.64 13.37
N LEU A 161 -6.97 -5.60 12.75
CA LEU A 161 -6.45 -4.45 13.49
C LEU A 161 -7.52 -3.38 13.69
N ALA A 162 -8.20 -2.99 12.61
CA ALA A 162 -9.22 -1.95 12.62
C ALA A 162 -10.17 -2.07 11.43
N ARG A 163 -11.34 -1.45 11.54
CA ARG A 163 -12.22 -1.16 10.40
C ARG A 163 -12.10 0.32 10.06
N TYR A 164 -11.99 0.62 8.78
CA TYR A 164 -12.00 1.99 8.30
C TYR A 164 -13.08 2.18 7.24
N LYS A 165 -13.59 3.39 7.13
CA LYS A 165 -14.51 3.78 6.07
C LYS A 165 -13.78 4.66 5.09
N MET A 166 -13.90 4.33 3.82
CA MET A 166 -13.48 5.21 2.75
C MET A 166 -14.65 6.17 2.45
N VAL A 167 -14.41 7.47 2.56
CA VAL A 167 -15.40 8.49 2.30
C VAL A 167 -14.96 9.29 1.09
N ASN A 168 -15.79 9.29 0.04
CA ASN A 168 -15.57 10.13 -1.13
C ASN A 168 -16.22 11.49 -0.89
N ILE A 169 -15.40 12.53 -0.86
CA ILE A 169 -15.87 13.91 -0.72
C ILE A 169 -15.95 14.53 -2.10
N LEU A 170 -17.18 14.84 -2.54
CA LEU A 170 -17.38 15.59 -3.77
C LEU A 170 -16.98 17.06 -3.53
N LEU A 171 -15.94 17.52 -4.22
CA LEU A 171 -15.46 18.90 -4.13
C LEU A 171 -16.34 19.90 -4.89
N ARG A 172 -17.37 19.45 -5.61
CA ARG A 172 -18.38 20.32 -6.22
C ARG A 172 -19.46 20.68 -5.20
N TYR A 173 -19.47 21.93 -4.80
CA TYR A 173 -20.48 22.47 -3.90
C TYR A 173 -21.83 22.62 -4.58
N PRO A 174 -22.88 22.00 -4.09
CA PRO A 174 -24.24 22.43 -4.39
C PRO A 174 -24.61 23.57 -3.44
N GLY A 175 -24.34 24.81 -3.84
CA GLY A 175 -24.95 25.98 -3.23
C GLY A 175 -24.30 26.57 -1.96
N ASN A 176 -24.63 27.84 -1.72
CA ASN A 176 -24.08 28.72 -0.69
C ASN A 176 -24.45 28.37 0.78
N GLY A 177 -25.33 27.40 1.02
CA GLY A 177 -25.89 27.13 2.37
C GLY A 177 -24.88 26.57 3.38
N LEU A 178 -24.00 25.67 2.97
CA LEU A 178 -22.97 25.12 3.85
C LEU A 178 -21.85 26.12 4.12
N ARG A 179 -21.50 26.95 3.13
CA ARG A 179 -20.46 27.98 3.26
C ARG A 179 -20.74 28.96 4.41
N ASN A 180 -22.01 29.29 4.68
CA ASN A 180 -22.37 30.22 5.73
C ASN A 180 -22.36 29.61 7.13
N ARG A 181 -22.60 28.31 7.29
CA ARG A 181 -22.48 27.61 8.58
C ARG A 181 -21.04 27.50 9.07
N PHE A 182 -20.10 27.23 8.16
CA PHE A 182 -18.68 27.13 8.50
C PHE A 182 -18.01 28.51 8.73
N LYS A 183 -18.49 29.57 8.06
CA LYS A 183 -17.93 30.92 8.21
C LYS A 183 -18.03 31.49 9.63
N LYS A 184 -19.02 31.08 10.42
CA LYS A 184 -19.23 31.65 11.76
C LYS A 184 -18.13 31.25 12.77
N ASN A 185 -17.57 30.07 12.64
CA ASN A 185 -16.58 29.51 13.59
C ASN A 185 -15.12 29.67 13.13
N LEU A 186 -14.88 30.12 11.89
CA LEU A 186 -13.54 30.19 11.29
C LEU A 186 -12.97 31.62 11.19
N LYS A 187 -13.64 32.62 11.78
CA LYS A 187 -13.23 34.04 11.66
C LYS A 187 -11.86 34.36 12.24
N THR A 188 -11.35 33.48 13.12
CA THR A 188 -10.05 33.70 13.82
C THR A 188 -8.91 32.83 13.27
N ILE A 189 -9.21 31.86 12.41
CA ILE A 189 -8.21 30.93 11.88
C ILE A 189 -7.83 31.39 10.47
N LYS A 190 -6.55 31.62 10.26
CA LYS A 190 -5.99 31.89 8.91
C LYS A 190 -5.56 30.56 8.31
N PHE A 191 -5.94 30.33 7.07
CA PHE A 191 -5.53 29.13 6.31
C PHE A 191 -4.60 29.56 5.19
N SER A 192 -3.50 28.83 5.04
CA SER A 192 -2.58 28.97 3.91
C SER A 192 -2.25 27.59 3.32
N ARG A 193 -1.69 27.59 2.13
CA ARG A 193 -1.03 26.38 1.61
C ARG A 193 0.33 26.29 2.29
N GLY A 194 0.76 25.05 2.57
CA GLY A 194 2.08 24.81 3.13
C GLY A 194 3.20 25.25 2.18
N SER A 195 4.30 25.72 2.75
CA SER A 195 5.51 26.14 2.06
C SER A 195 6.73 25.43 2.62
N LEU A 196 7.90 25.68 2.03
CA LEU A 196 9.16 25.14 2.57
C LEU A 196 9.47 25.73 3.97
N GLU A 197 9.01 26.92 4.26
CA GLU A 197 9.17 27.57 5.57
C GLU A 197 8.37 26.84 6.65
N ASP A 198 7.20 26.33 6.30
CA ASP A 198 6.31 25.59 7.21
C ASP A 198 6.77 24.12 7.44
N LYS A 199 7.77 23.65 6.70
CA LYS A 199 8.18 22.24 6.71
C LYS A 199 8.48 21.72 8.10
N ALA A 200 9.21 22.49 8.91
CA ALA A 200 9.59 22.07 10.26
C ALA A 200 8.37 21.90 11.18
N GLU A 201 7.41 22.82 11.10
CA GLU A 201 6.17 22.76 11.89
C GLU A 201 5.25 21.63 11.42
N ILE A 202 5.09 21.48 10.09
CA ILE A 202 4.34 20.36 9.51
C ILE A 202 4.93 19.02 9.96
N THR A 203 6.27 18.88 9.88
CA THR A 203 6.96 17.65 10.31
C THR A 203 6.72 17.37 11.78
N LYS A 204 6.88 18.39 12.65
CA LYS A 204 6.64 18.27 14.10
C LYS A 204 5.21 17.84 14.40
N PHE A 205 4.23 18.45 13.74
CA PHE A 205 2.82 18.12 13.89
C PHE A 205 2.54 16.67 13.47
N LEU A 206 3.01 16.27 12.27
CA LEU A 206 2.80 14.92 11.73
C LEU A 206 3.51 13.85 12.58
N LYS A 207 4.71 14.14 13.10
CA LYS A 207 5.42 13.27 14.04
C LYS A 207 4.57 13.02 15.27
N GLY A 208 4.05 14.06 15.91
CA GLY A 208 3.16 13.93 17.07
C GLY A 208 1.90 13.13 16.76
N GLN A 209 1.33 13.30 15.56
CA GLN A 209 0.11 12.59 15.16
C GLN A 209 0.32 11.13 14.77
N ASN A 210 1.53 10.72 14.40
CA ASN A 210 1.79 9.38 13.87
C ASN A 210 2.52 8.45 14.83
N LYS A 211 3.27 8.98 15.80
CA LYS A 211 4.11 8.19 16.72
C LYS A 211 3.33 7.10 17.46
N ASP A 212 2.12 7.41 17.91
CA ASP A 212 1.30 6.50 18.70
C ASP A 212 0.35 5.65 17.84
N LYS A 213 0.39 5.80 16.52
CA LYS A 213 -0.44 5.02 15.60
C LYS A 213 0.30 3.77 15.17
N ALA A 214 -0.35 2.61 15.26
CA ALA A 214 0.14 1.40 14.61
C ALA A 214 0.27 1.63 13.10
N PHE A 215 1.44 1.31 12.55
CA PHE A 215 1.82 1.56 11.16
C PHE A 215 1.82 3.06 10.77
N GLY A 216 1.91 3.98 11.75
CA GLY A 216 2.06 5.42 11.50
C GLY A 216 3.27 5.71 10.60
N PHE A 217 3.23 6.83 9.89
CA PHE A 217 4.37 7.28 9.08
C PHE A 217 5.50 7.79 9.96
N CYS A 218 6.73 7.56 9.51
CA CYS A 218 7.93 7.93 10.25
C CYS A 218 8.42 9.33 9.83
N PHE A 219 8.77 10.16 10.82
CA PHE A 219 9.28 11.52 10.65
C PHE A 219 10.50 11.73 11.57
N GLU A 220 11.44 10.78 11.54
CA GLU A 220 12.64 10.80 12.39
C GLU A 220 13.91 11.06 11.56
N GLU A 221 15.03 11.40 12.20
CA GLU A 221 16.29 11.68 11.52
C GLU A 221 16.76 10.56 10.58
N LYS A 222 16.54 9.32 10.97
CA LYS A 222 16.95 8.16 10.16
C LYS A 222 16.09 7.96 8.92
N PHE A 223 14.84 8.40 8.97
CA PHE A 223 13.93 8.37 7.84
C PHE A 223 12.83 9.40 8.07
N ASP A 224 12.78 10.42 7.22
CA ASP A 224 11.73 11.43 7.21
C ASP A 224 10.83 11.24 5.99
N GLU A 225 9.57 10.89 6.24
CA GLU A 225 8.56 10.65 5.21
C GLU A 225 8.34 11.87 4.31
N ILE A 226 8.44 13.10 4.85
CA ILE A 226 8.29 14.33 4.04
C ILE A 226 9.46 14.45 3.07
N ASN A 227 10.70 14.28 3.53
CA ASN A 227 11.86 14.34 2.65
C ASN A 227 11.78 13.26 1.57
N PHE A 228 11.46 12.02 1.95
CA PHE A 228 11.29 10.93 0.99
C PHE A 228 10.25 11.26 -0.08
N ARG A 229 9.11 11.83 0.29
CA ARG A 229 8.06 12.19 -0.66
C ARG A 229 8.41 13.42 -1.49
N LEU A 230 9.10 14.40 -0.93
CA LEU A 230 9.59 15.57 -1.67
C LEU A 230 10.58 15.17 -2.78
N GLU A 231 11.48 14.21 -2.51
CA GLU A 231 12.40 13.67 -3.50
C GLU A 231 11.66 12.99 -4.66
N LYS A 232 10.56 12.29 -4.36
CA LYS A 232 9.77 11.57 -5.37
C LYS A 232 8.77 12.44 -6.13
N TRP A 233 8.19 13.46 -5.48
CA TRP A 233 7.10 14.27 -6.04
C TRP A 233 7.52 15.70 -6.40
N ASN A 234 8.78 16.02 -6.30
CA ASN A 234 9.29 17.39 -6.32
C ASN A 234 8.60 18.25 -5.23
N ASN A 235 8.93 19.50 -5.13
CA ASN A 235 8.50 20.38 -4.03
C ASN A 235 6.98 20.62 -3.89
N SER A 236 6.15 20.07 -4.77
CA SER A 236 4.70 20.28 -4.74
C SER A 236 3.98 19.63 -3.55
N LEU A 237 4.62 18.73 -2.82
CA LEU A 237 3.98 18.04 -1.70
C LEU A 237 3.54 18.99 -0.58
N LEU A 238 4.38 19.96 -0.22
CA LEU A 238 4.07 20.89 0.87
C LEU A 238 2.87 21.78 0.56
N GLU A 239 2.69 22.16 -0.70
CA GLU A 239 1.54 22.94 -1.17
C GLU A 239 0.21 22.16 -1.05
N ASN A 240 0.26 20.85 -0.86
CA ASN A 240 -0.91 20.02 -0.64
C ASN A 240 -1.38 20.04 0.82
N PHE A 241 -0.56 20.55 1.75
CA PHE A 241 -0.98 20.76 3.12
C PHE A 241 -1.74 22.09 3.25
N ILE A 242 -2.78 22.08 4.06
CA ILE A 242 -3.44 23.30 4.53
C ILE A 242 -2.95 23.54 5.95
N VAL A 243 -2.29 24.65 6.17
CA VAL A 243 -1.77 25.09 7.46
C VAL A 243 -2.74 26.11 8.06
N ALA A 244 -3.05 25.91 9.35
CA ALA A 244 -4.00 26.76 10.09
C ALA A 244 -3.42 27.23 11.42
#